data_c7cb2cb69ddce2cbc706cee753c6335a
#
_entry.id   c7cb2cb69ddce2cbc706cee753c6335a
#
_cell.length_a   1.000
_cell.length_b   1.000
_cell.length_c   1.000
_cell.angle_alpha   90.00
_cell.angle_beta   90.00
_cell.angle_gamma   90.00
#
_symmetry.space_group_name_H-M   'P 1'
#
loop_
_entity.id
_entity.type
_entity.pdbx_description
1 polymer ?
#
loop_
_entity_poly.entity_id
_entity_poly.type
_entity_poly.pdbx_seq_one_letter_code
_entity_poly.pdbx_strand_id
1 'polypeptide(L)'
;VGLQKNVCTKNIEKFLYKNNHIQAEFKAELEKLERAYKEAVGSDMKKFYRPPQGKYSESNLSMAEELGYTTVFWSLAYVDWYENDQPTKATADEKLTKRLHNGAIVLLHSTSKTNSDILDELLTEWEQLGYSFKTLDELGK
;
A
#
# COMPACT_ATOMS: atom_id res chain seq x y z
N VAL A 1 2.30 -5.86 9.31
CA VAL A 1 2.21 -4.54 8.68
C VAL A 1 3.60 -4.19 8.17
N GLY A 2 3.90 -4.59 6.93
CA GLY A 2 5.14 -4.18 6.28
C GLY A 2 5.08 -2.68 6.01
N LEU A 3 5.63 -1.86 6.90
CA LEU A 3 5.90 -0.45 6.63
C LEU A 3 7.00 -0.38 5.55
N GLN A 4 6.66 -0.69 4.31
CA GLN A 4 7.46 -0.21 3.20
C GLN A 4 7.34 1.31 3.20
N LYS A 5 8.45 2.01 3.45
CA LYS A 5 8.52 3.46 3.26
C LYS A 5 7.99 3.75 1.87
N ASN A 6 6.88 4.48 1.78
CA ASN A 6 6.28 4.90 0.52
C ASN A 6 7.27 5.84 -0.22
N VAL A 7 8.20 5.24 -0.95
CA VAL A 7 8.99 5.98 -1.91
C VAL A 7 8.15 6.11 -3.18
N CYS A 8 7.50 7.26 -3.27
CA CYS A 8 7.01 7.87 -4.49
C CYS A 8 5.90 7.15 -5.28
N THR A 9 4.68 7.16 -4.77
CA THR A 9 3.48 6.87 -5.59
C THR A 9 3.05 8.07 -6.48
N LYS A 10 3.48 9.29 -6.17
CA LYS A 10 3.04 10.51 -6.90
C LYS A 10 3.42 10.54 -8.39
N ASN A 11 4.53 9.91 -8.79
CA ASN A 11 4.95 9.90 -10.20
C ASN A 11 4.19 8.85 -11.03
N ILE A 12 3.78 7.76 -10.41
CA ILE A 12 3.03 6.68 -11.08
C ILE A 12 1.59 7.15 -11.40
N GLU A 13 0.99 7.96 -10.53
CA GLU A 13 -0.37 8.49 -10.75
C GLU A 13 -0.50 9.32 -12.03
N LYS A 14 0.52 10.11 -12.34
CA LYS A 14 0.53 10.96 -13.56
C LYS A 14 0.67 10.16 -14.83
N PHE A 15 1.24 8.97 -14.71
CA PHE A 15 1.66 8.10 -15.79
C PHE A 15 0.53 7.22 -16.34
N LEU A 16 -0.26 6.63 -15.46
CA LEU A 16 -1.36 5.72 -15.81
C LEU A 16 -2.49 6.40 -16.60
N TYR A 17 -2.47 7.73 -16.70
CA TYR A 17 -3.50 8.50 -17.40
C TYR A 17 -3.19 8.87 -18.85
N LYS A 18 -1.99 8.63 -19.35
CA LYS A 18 -1.61 9.04 -20.72
C LYS A 18 -1.05 7.89 -21.56
N ASN A 19 -1.90 7.37 -22.47
CA ASN A 19 -1.61 6.74 -23.77
C ASN A 19 -0.39 5.80 -23.97
N ASN A 20 -0.66 4.75 -24.65
CA ASN A 20 0.06 3.75 -25.51
C ASN A 20 1.61 3.63 -25.56
N HIS A 21 2.41 4.44 -24.88
CA HIS A 21 3.83 4.22 -24.62
C HIS A 21 4.06 3.54 -23.26
N ILE A 22 3.02 2.97 -22.70
CA ILE A 22 2.83 2.67 -21.28
C ILE A 22 3.74 1.55 -20.79
N GLN A 23 4.00 0.52 -21.59
CA GLN A 23 4.70 -0.67 -21.07
C GLN A 23 6.19 -0.39 -20.75
N ALA A 24 6.90 0.28 -21.66
CA ALA A 24 8.31 0.59 -21.43
C ALA A 24 8.51 1.58 -20.27
N GLU A 25 7.62 2.52 -20.18
CA GLU A 25 7.64 3.55 -19.12
C GLU A 25 7.21 2.98 -17.77
N PHE A 26 6.18 2.14 -17.74
CA PHE A 26 5.76 1.42 -16.53
C PHE A 26 6.90 0.56 -15.98
N LYS A 27 7.56 -0.20 -16.85
CA LYS A 27 8.75 -1.00 -16.51
C LYS A 27 9.87 -0.12 -15.99
N ALA A 28 10.20 0.98 -16.69
CA ALA A 28 11.28 1.88 -16.29
C ALA A 28 11.05 2.51 -14.91
N GLU A 29 9.80 2.88 -14.57
CA GLU A 29 9.46 3.43 -13.26
C GLU A 29 9.62 2.39 -12.14
N LEU A 30 9.18 1.14 -12.37
CA LEU A 30 9.37 0.06 -11.39
C LEU A 30 10.85 -0.28 -11.20
N GLU A 31 11.62 -0.40 -12.29
CA GLU A 31 13.07 -0.65 -12.21
C GLU A 31 13.82 0.48 -11.51
N LYS A 32 13.40 1.72 -11.70
CA LYS A 32 13.95 2.88 -10.98
C LYS A 32 13.67 2.78 -9.48
N LEU A 33 12.47 2.38 -9.11
CA LEU A 33 12.11 2.16 -7.72
C LEU A 33 12.91 1.00 -7.09
N GLU A 34 13.05 -0.12 -7.82
CA GLU A 34 13.86 -1.28 -7.38
C GLU A 34 15.31 -0.86 -7.11
N ARG A 35 15.92 -0.08 -8.03
CA ARG A 35 17.29 0.44 -7.85
C ARG A 35 17.41 1.34 -6.62
N ALA A 36 16.50 2.32 -6.49
CA ALA A 36 16.52 3.24 -5.35
C ALA A 36 16.32 2.51 -4.00
N TYR A 37 15.47 1.49 -3.98
CA TYR A 37 15.29 0.65 -2.80
C TYR A 37 16.55 -0.13 -2.47
N LYS A 38 17.17 -0.78 -3.46
CA LYS A 38 18.39 -1.56 -3.29
C LYS A 38 19.55 -0.69 -2.80
N GLU A 39 19.69 0.51 -3.33
CA GLU A 39 20.70 1.49 -2.88
C GLU A 39 20.48 1.93 -1.43
N ALA A 40 19.23 2.13 -1.02
CA ALA A 40 18.88 2.61 0.31
C ALA A 40 18.90 1.52 1.39
N VAL A 41 18.56 0.28 1.04
CA VAL A 41 18.32 -0.83 1.98
C VAL A 41 19.38 -1.94 1.88
N GLY A 42 20.10 -2.03 0.75
CA GLY A 42 21.12 -3.05 0.50
C GLY A 42 20.58 -4.42 0.09
N SER A 43 19.26 -4.56 -0.11
CA SER A 43 18.59 -5.80 -0.53
C SER A 43 17.59 -5.55 -1.64
N ASP A 44 17.17 -6.63 -2.32
CA ASP A 44 16.16 -6.52 -3.37
C ASP A 44 14.77 -6.21 -2.77
N MET A 45 14.02 -5.37 -3.47
CA MET A 45 12.66 -5.00 -3.10
C MET A 45 11.71 -6.19 -3.34
N LYS A 46 10.76 -6.40 -2.43
CA LYS A 46 9.66 -7.35 -2.64
C LYS A 46 8.75 -6.85 -3.76
N LYS A 47 8.39 -7.74 -4.67
CA LYS A 47 7.60 -7.42 -5.87
C LYS A 47 6.10 -7.43 -5.60
N PHE A 48 5.65 -6.48 -4.77
CA PHE A 48 4.24 -6.18 -4.57
C PHE A 48 3.89 -4.85 -5.22
N TYR A 49 2.85 -4.87 -6.06
CA TYR A 49 2.35 -3.69 -6.75
C TYR A 49 0.96 -3.31 -6.23
N ARG A 50 0.81 -2.07 -5.86
CA ARG A 50 -0.47 -1.48 -5.50
C ARG A 50 -0.83 -0.40 -6.52
N PRO A 51 -1.90 -0.58 -7.33
CA PRO A 51 -2.31 0.46 -8.26
C PRO A 51 -2.61 1.77 -7.53
N PRO A 52 -2.06 2.91 -7.99
CA PRO A 52 -2.31 4.21 -7.39
C PRO A 52 -3.82 4.51 -7.36
N GLN A 53 -4.32 5.02 -6.23
CA GLN A 53 -5.75 5.28 -6.00
C GLN A 53 -6.66 4.05 -6.20
N GLY A 54 -6.11 2.84 -6.31
CA GLY A 54 -6.88 1.64 -6.66
C GLY A 54 -7.39 1.62 -8.10
N LYS A 55 -6.90 2.51 -8.96
CA LYS A 55 -7.29 2.57 -10.38
C LYS A 55 -6.43 1.62 -11.20
N TYR A 56 -7.07 0.77 -11.97
CA TYR A 56 -6.41 -0.25 -12.76
C TYR A 56 -7.11 -0.47 -14.11
N SER A 57 -6.41 -1.16 -14.99
CA SER A 57 -6.93 -1.74 -16.21
C SER A 57 -6.36 -3.15 -16.35
N GLU A 58 -6.96 -4.00 -17.18
CA GLU A 58 -6.43 -5.33 -17.46
C GLU A 58 -4.99 -5.25 -17.97
N SER A 59 -4.71 -4.28 -18.86
CA SER A 59 -3.37 -4.05 -19.41
C SER A 59 -2.34 -3.73 -18.32
N ASN A 60 -2.68 -2.91 -17.36
CA ASN A 60 -1.72 -2.52 -16.32
C ASN A 60 -1.50 -3.63 -15.29
N LEU A 61 -2.51 -4.44 -15.01
CA LEU A 61 -2.36 -5.64 -14.18
C LEU A 61 -1.47 -6.69 -14.87
N SER A 62 -1.69 -6.93 -16.16
CA SER A 62 -0.87 -7.84 -16.96
C SER A 62 0.60 -7.41 -16.99
N MET A 63 0.86 -6.11 -17.23
CA MET A 63 2.22 -5.58 -17.19
C MET A 63 2.92 -5.78 -15.85
N ALA A 64 2.21 -5.60 -14.74
CA ALA A 64 2.77 -5.83 -13.41
C ALA A 64 3.11 -7.32 -13.22
N GLU A 65 2.23 -8.23 -13.63
CA GLU A 65 2.43 -9.67 -13.58
C GLU A 65 3.61 -10.12 -14.43
N GLU A 66 3.73 -9.64 -15.68
CA GLU A 66 4.85 -9.93 -16.59
C GLU A 66 6.21 -9.52 -16.00
N LEU A 67 6.24 -8.48 -15.17
CA LEU A 67 7.43 -8.03 -14.45
C LEU A 67 7.66 -8.78 -13.12
N GLY A 68 6.83 -9.77 -12.82
CA GLY A 68 6.90 -10.61 -11.63
C GLY A 68 6.32 -9.97 -10.38
N TYR A 69 5.48 -8.93 -10.53
CA TYR A 69 4.82 -8.30 -9.39
C TYR A 69 3.48 -8.98 -9.08
N THR A 70 3.22 -9.17 -7.80
CA THR A 70 1.90 -9.51 -7.30
C THR A 70 1.11 -8.23 -7.04
N THR A 71 0.01 -8.03 -7.77
CA THR A 71 -0.87 -6.88 -7.53
C THR A 71 -1.69 -7.10 -6.28
N VAL A 72 -1.67 -6.11 -5.38
CA VAL A 72 -2.38 -6.15 -4.10
C VAL A 72 -3.28 -4.94 -3.97
N PHE A 73 -4.55 -5.18 -3.72
CA PHE A 73 -5.53 -4.18 -3.30
C PHE A 73 -5.72 -4.25 -1.79
N TRP A 74 -6.68 -3.50 -1.28
CA TRP A 74 -7.01 -3.45 0.15
C TRP A 74 -8.51 -3.64 0.36
N SER A 75 -8.87 -4.17 1.50
CA SER A 75 -10.27 -4.33 1.92
C SER A 75 -10.66 -3.40 3.05
N LEU A 76 -9.65 -2.79 3.71
CA LEU A 76 -9.86 -1.91 4.84
C LEU A 76 -8.97 -0.66 4.71
N ALA A 77 -9.60 0.49 4.65
CA ALA A 77 -8.95 1.79 4.60
C ALA A 77 -9.90 2.89 5.06
N TYR A 78 -9.39 4.06 5.30
CA TYR A 78 -10.16 5.28 5.55
C TYR A 78 -9.44 6.49 4.95
N VAL A 79 -10.06 7.66 5.00
CA VAL A 79 -9.49 8.90 4.46
C VAL A 79 -8.49 9.45 5.47
N ASP A 80 -7.20 9.24 5.21
CA ASP A 80 -6.09 9.56 6.11
C ASP A 80 -4.93 10.31 5.43
N TRP A 81 -5.10 10.69 4.15
CA TRP A 81 -4.03 11.24 3.33
C TRP A 81 -3.98 12.78 3.26
N TYR A 82 -4.97 13.48 3.81
CA TYR A 82 -4.97 14.95 3.84
C TYR A 82 -4.12 15.46 5.00
N GLU A 83 -3.03 16.17 4.71
CA GLU A 83 -2.10 16.67 5.73
C GLU A 83 -2.76 17.70 6.68
N ASN A 84 -3.64 18.55 6.13
CA ASN A 84 -4.29 19.65 6.85
C ASN A 84 -5.71 19.31 7.35
N ASP A 85 -6.18 18.10 7.11
CA ASP A 85 -7.50 17.61 7.54
C ASP A 85 -7.34 16.16 8.04
N GLN A 86 -6.66 16.04 9.16
CA GLN A 86 -6.39 14.74 9.78
C GLN A 86 -7.63 14.21 10.50
N PRO A 87 -8.02 12.95 10.29
CA PRO A 87 -9.12 12.33 11.01
C PRO A 87 -8.81 12.26 12.51
N THR A 88 -9.85 12.29 13.33
CA THR A 88 -9.68 12.06 14.78
C THR A 88 -9.39 10.60 15.05
N LYS A 89 -8.80 10.30 16.23
CA LYS A 89 -8.64 8.93 16.72
C LYS A 89 -9.97 8.17 16.69
N ALA A 90 -11.05 8.76 17.22
CA ALA A 90 -12.37 8.13 17.25
C ALA A 90 -12.88 7.79 15.84
N THR A 91 -12.60 8.65 14.85
CA THR A 91 -12.94 8.37 13.45
C THR A 91 -12.12 7.20 12.90
N ALA A 92 -10.82 7.14 13.21
CA ALA A 92 -9.96 6.04 12.80
C ALA A 92 -10.44 4.71 13.40
N ASP A 93 -10.71 4.65 14.70
CA ASP A 93 -11.22 3.45 15.38
C ASP A 93 -12.55 3.00 14.78
N GLU A 94 -13.48 3.92 14.54
CA GLU A 94 -14.75 3.60 13.91
C GLU A 94 -14.59 3.02 12.49
N LYS A 95 -13.70 3.59 11.71
CA LYS A 95 -13.53 3.18 10.30
C LYS A 95 -12.68 1.91 10.15
N LEU A 96 -11.78 1.66 11.07
CA LEU A 96 -10.85 0.54 11.02
C LEU A 96 -11.35 -0.64 11.88
N THR A 97 -11.44 -0.48 13.21
CA THR A 97 -11.77 -1.59 14.11
C THR A 97 -13.17 -2.15 13.87
N LYS A 98 -14.18 -1.31 13.68
CA LYS A 98 -15.57 -1.79 13.42
C LYS A 98 -15.75 -2.53 12.08
N ARG A 99 -14.82 -2.36 11.17
CA ARG A 99 -14.86 -2.99 9.85
C ARG A 99 -13.81 -4.08 9.69
N LEU A 100 -13.05 -4.36 10.74
CA LEU A 100 -12.02 -5.39 10.74
C LEU A 100 -12.62 -6.76 10.49
N HIS A 101 -11.95 -7.58 9.70
CA HIS A 101 -12.38 -8.91 9.34
C HIS A 101 -11.18 -9.82 9.06
N ASN A 102 -11.37 -11.14 9.12
CA ASN A 102 -10.34 -12.11 8.79
C ASN A 102 -9.84 -11.92 7.34
N GLY A 103 -8.53 -11.94 7.16
CA GLY A 103 -7.90 -11.72 5.85
C GLY A 103 -7.91 -10.27 5.38
N ALA A 104 -8.17 -9.30 6.26
CA ALA A 104 -8.13 -7.88 5.91
C ALA A 104 -6.75 -7.47 5.43
N ILE A 105 -6.68 -6.83 4.27
CA ILE A 105 -5.52 -6.08 3.82
C ILE A 105 -5.78 -4.62 4.12
N VAL A 106 -4.99 -4.07 5.03
CA VAL A 106 -5.19 -2.73 5.57
C VAL A 106 -4.27 -1.73 4.90
N LEU A 107 -4.84 -0.65 4.37
CA LEU A 107 -4.11 0.47 3.79
C LEU A 107 -4.14 1.66 4.74
N LEU A 108 -2.95 2.06 5.20
CA LEU A 108 -2.72 3.25 6.01
C LEU A 108 -1.60 4.08 5.37
N HIS A 109 -1.77 5.41 5.32
CA HIS A 109 -0.76 6.30 4.75
C HIS A 109 0.24 6.74 5.82
N SER A 110 1.53 6.64 5.51
CA SER A 110 2.63 7.04 6.40
C SER A 110 2.74 8.56 6.61
N THR A 111 2.06 9.34 5.78
CA THR A 111 1.97 10.80 5.91
C THR A 111 0.92 11.25 6.93
N SER A 112 0.08 10.32 7.41
CA SER A 112 -0.94 10.62 8.42
C SER A 112 -0.33 10.69 9.81
N LYS A 113 -0.44 11.87 10.42
CA LYS A 113 -0.07 12.03 11.84
C LYS A 113 -0.96 11.19 12.75
N THR A 114 -2.25 11.13 12.46
CA THR A 114 -3.20 10.31 13.23
C THR A 114 -2.79 8.85 13.22
N ASN A 115 -2.45 8.28 12.05
CA ASN A 115 -1.96 6.90 11.97
C ASN A 115 -0.71 6.68 12.82
N SER A 116 0.23 7.63 12.80
CA SER A 116 1.44 7.56 13.62
C SER A 116 1.12 7.54 15.12
N ASP A 117 0.16 8.35 15.54
CA ASP A 117 -0.20 8.50 16.94
C ASP A 117 -0.97 7.28 17.49
N ILE A 118 -1.76 6.58 16.65
CA ILE A 118 -2.66 5.51 17.11
C ILE A 118 -2.17 4.09 16.78
N LEU A 119 -1.16 3.94 15.93
CA LEU A 119 -0.80 2.64 15.33
C LEU A 119 -0.54 1.56 16.38
N ASP A 120 0.24 1.85 17.40
CA ASP A 120 0.59 0.90 18.46
C ASP A 120 -0.65 0.42 19.23
N GLU A 121 -1.50 1.35 19.60
CA GLU A 121 -2.76 1.05 20.32
C GLU A 121 -3.72 0.25 19.42
N LEU A 122 -3.85 0.64 18.15
CA LEU A 122 -4.70 -0.04 17.19
C LEU A 122 -4.27 -1.49 16.97
N LEU A 123 -2.97 -1.74 16.81
CA LEU A 123 -2.43 -3.09 16.65
C LEU A 123 -2.64 -3.92 17.91
N THR A 124 -2.42 -3.35 19.08
CA THR A 124 -2.65 -4.02 20.38
C THR A 124 -4.13 -4.40 20.55
N GLU A 125 -5.05 -3.49 20.22
CA GLU A 125 -6.49 -3.77 20.27
C GLU A 125 -6.86 -4.93 19.34
N TRP A 126 -6.34 -4.96 18.12
CA TRP A 126 -6.63 -6.02 17.17
C TRP A 126 -6.07 -7.38 17.61
N GLU A 127 -4.90 -7.41 18.24
CA GLU A 127 -4.37 -8.62 18.86
C GLU A 127 -5.28 -9.12 20.00
N GLN A 128 -5.78 -8.21 20.85
CA GLN A 128 -6.74 -8.56 21.92
C GLN A 128 -8.07 -9.09 21.39
N LEU A 129 -8.48 -8.65 20.18
CA LEU A 129 -9.63 -9.17 19.46
C LEU A 129 -9.36 -10.54 18.78
N GLY A 130 -8.15 -11.06 18.91
CA GLY A 130 -7.76 -12.37 18.40
C GLY A 130 -7.19 -12.37 16.98
N TYR A 131 -6.91 -11.22 16.41
CA TYR A 131 -6.26 -11.13 15.11
C TYR A 131 -4.75 -11.31 15.21
N SER A 132 -4.15 -11.90 14.21
CA SER A 132 -2.69 -11.98 14.03
C SER A 132 -2.26 -11.28 12.77
N PHE A 133 -1.10 -10.63 12.81
CA PHE A 133 -0.56 -9.91 11.66
C PHE A 133 0.32 -10.82 10.81
N LYS A 134 0.14 -10.72 9.51
CA LYS A 134 0.89 -11.45 8.51
C LYS A 134 1.55 -10.48 7.54
N THR A 135 2.61 -10.93 6.90
CA THR A 135 3.21 -10.19 5.78
C THR A 135 2.51 -10.54 4.47
N LEU A 136 2.65 -9.69 3.45
CA LEU A 136 2.11 -9.97 2.12
C LEU A 136 2.75 -11.23 1.48
N ASP A 137 3.93 -11.65 1.92
CA ASP A 137 4.57 -12.89 1.47
C ASP A 137 3.78 -14.17 1.84
N GLU A 138 2.86 -14.04 2.79
CA GLU A 138 2.00 -15.13 3.25
C GLU A 138 0.61 -15.10 2.59
N LEU A 139 0.37 -14.14 1.70
CA LEU A 139 -0.91 -14.00 1.00
C LEU A 139 -1.15 -15.20 0.08
N GLY A 140 -2.28 -15.85 0.26
CA GLY A 140 -2.68 -16.99 -0.57
C GLY A 140 -2.02 -18.33 -0.24
N LYS A 141 -1.35 -18.43 0.91
CA LYS A 141 -0.80 -19.68 1.44
C LYS A 141 -1.74 -20.34 2.45
#